data_d879ffac8061ac1f3d47c8b5f511a9f8
#
_entry.id   d879ffac8061ac1f3d47c8b5f511a9f8
#
_cell.length_a   1.000
_cell.length_b   1.000
_cell.length_c   1.000
_cell.angle_alpha   90.00
_cell.angle_beta   90.00
_cell.angle_gamma   90.00
#
_symmetry.space_group_name_H-M   'P 1'
#
loop_
_entity.id
_entity.type
_entity.pdbx_description
1 polymer ?
#
loop_
_entity_poly.entity_id
_entity_poly.type
_entity_poly.pdbx_seq_one_letter_code
_entity_poly.pdbx_strand_id
1 'polypeptide(L)'
;MELPLEPKLSIGYQNVLAPTGYDDAEGAALGRDLPETVRLLDSLGFDSIWSGDHVAFAGPILDPLVQLAQAAALSDRLTVGTAVYLLPLRHPAPVAKQVASLDTISNGRVIFGVGVGGEFPTEFELCGVPVEERGARLSEGIRVLRKLWSGGPVAHDGRFYPFPEVEINPPPARPGGPPIWCGGRSDPALRRAGRLADGWMSYVIDPKRYRRSLETIAAAAAESGRTLDRFGTSHLLFVRLDKDRETALEFAAKFLSVRYAMDFSRAAERYCALGNAAEVAEAIREFHAAGVRHLVVNTLSPESEKAAHLQRFADEVMPLLADLRQTETAP
;
A
#
# COMPACT_ATOMS: atom_id res chain seq x y z
N MET A 1 8.44 10.54 21.79
CA MET A 1 8.25 9.08 21.68
C MET A 1 8.83 8.64 20.36
N GLU A 2 9.59 7.56 20.33
CA GLU A 2 10.02 6.91 19.09
C GLU A 2 8.95 5.90 18.67
N LEU A 3 8.79 5.70 17.35
CA LEU A 3 7.90 4.67 16.84
C LEU A 3 8.55 3.29 17.02
N PRO A 4 7.81 2.27 17.44
CA PRO A 4 8.30 0.90 17.53
C PRO A 4 8.44 0.33 16.11
N LEU A 5 9.68 0.25 15.60
CA LEU A 5 9.95 -0.30 14.27
C LEU A 5 10.06 -1.82 14.32
N GLU A 6 9.54 -2.49 13.31
CA GLU A 6 9.75 -3.93 13.14
C GLU A 6 11.26 -4.23 12.94
N PRO A 7 11.76 -5.37 13.40
CA PRO A 7 13.21 -5.64 13.37
C PRO A 7 13.74 -5.97 11.96
N LYS A 8 12.89 -6.48 11.06
CA LYS A 8 13.28 -6.92 9.72
C LYS A 8 12.59 -6.14 8.62
N LEU A 9 13.23 -6.09 7.44
CA LEU A 9 12.64 -5.58 6.21
C LEU A 9 11.76 -6.65 5.57
N SER A 10 10.47 -6.37 5.41
CA SER A 10 9.56 -7.13 4.56
C SER A 10 9.51 -6.50 3.16
N ILE A 11 9.44 -7.33 2.12
CA ILE A 11 9.34 -6.89 0.72
C ILE A 11 8.05 -7.41 0.11
N GLY A 12 7.18 -6.50 -0.27
CA GLY A 12 5.94 -6.78 -1.00
C GLY A 12 5.98 -6.26 -2.42
N TYR A 13 4.99 -6.65 -3.20
CA TYR A 13 4.80 -6.21 -4.58
C TYR A 13 3.44 -5.54 -4.75
N GLN A 14 3.40 -4.37 -5.40
CA GLN A 14 2.15 -3.76 -5.82
C GLN A 14 1.77 -4.27 -7.21
N ASN A 15 0.70 -5.06 -7.27
CA ASN A 15 0.13 -5.50 -8.53
C ASN A 15 -0.68 -4.36 -9.16
N VAL A 16 -0.13 -3.75 -10.19
CA VAL A 16 -0.76 -2.70 -11.00
C VAL A 16 -0.57 -3.09 -12.44
N LEU A 17 -1.61 -2.87 -13.23
CA LEU A 17 -1.52 -3.08 -14.67
C LEU A 17 -0.65 -1.99 -15.32
N ALA A 18 0.05 -2.33 -16.38
CA ALA A 18 0.78 -1.36 -17.17
C ALA A 18 -0.16 -0.30 -17.77
N PRO A 19 0.29 0.95 -17.99
CA PRO A 19 -0.54 1.96 -18.63
C PRO A 19 -0.92 1.55 -20.06
N THR A 20 -2.19 1.76 -20.43
CA THR A 20 -2.67 1.58 -21.81
C THR A 20 -1.82 2.40 -22.78
N GLY A 21 -1.48 1.82 -23.93
CA GLY A 21 -0.63 2.46 -24.95
C GLY A 21 0.88 2.26 -24.75
N TYR A 22 1.29 1.56 -23.68
CA TYR A 22 2.68 1.13 -23.51
C TYR A 22 2.95 -0.25 -24.14
N ASP A 23 1.90 -1.10 -24.19
CA ASP A 23 1.93 -2.40 -24.86
C ASP A 23 0.52 -2.68 -25.40
N ASP A 24 0.31 -2.50 -26.73
CA ASP A 24 -1.02 -2.55 -27.36
C ASP A 24 -1.64 -3.96 -27.41
N ALA A 25 -0.85 -4.99 -27.12
CA ALA A 25 -1.32 -6.37 -27.23
C ALA A 25 -2.18 -6.88 -26.05
N GLU A 26 -2.26 -6.16 -24.93
CA GLU A 26 -2.62 -6.79 -23.65
C GLU A 26 -3.73 -6.17 -22.80
N GLY A 27 -4.46 -5.20 -23.28
CA GLY A 27 -5.70 -4.74 -22.63
C GLY A 27 -6.74 -5.86 -22.43
N ALA A 28 -6.55 -6.99 -23.09
CA ALA A 28 -7.40 -8.17 -22.99
C ALA A 28 -7.04 -9.12 -21.83
N ALA A 29 -5.86 -9.00 -21.24
CA ALA A 29 -5.40 -9.90 -20.17
C ALA A 29 -5.68 -9.38 -18.75
N LEU A 30 -6.41 -8.28 -18.62
CA LEU A 30 -6.79 -7.60 -17.38
C LEU A 30 -7.11 -8.58 -16.23
N GLY A 31 -6.14 -8.73 -15.31
CA GLY A 31 -6.30 -9.55 -14.11
C GLY A 31 -6.28 -11.06 -14.31
N ARG A 32 -6.17 -11.56 -15.55
CA ARG A 32 -6.07 -13.01 -15.82
C ARG A 32 -4.72 -13.58 -15.40
N ASP A 33 -3.69 -12.75 -15.38
CA ASP A 33 -2.33 -13.07 -14.94
C ASP A 33 -2.15 -13.05 -13.41
N LEU A 34 -3.14 -12.54 -12.65
CA LEU A 34 -3.05 -12.47 -11.20
C LEU A 34 -2.71 -13.83 -10.54
N PRO A 35 -3.32 -14.98 -10.94
CA PRO A 35 -2.95 -16.26 -10.38
C PRO A 35 -1.48 -16.64 -10.60
N GLU A 36 -0.94 -16.34 -11.77
CA GLU A 36 0.47 -16.58 -12.09
C GLU A 36 1.38 -15.64 -11.32
N THR A 37 1.02 -14.35 -11.24
CA THR A 37 1.76 -13.36 -10.46
C THR A 37 1.81 -13.76 -8.98
N VAL A 38 0.69 -14.19 -8.39
CA VAL A 38 0.64 -14.61 -6.96
C VAL A 38 1.55 -15.81 -6.72
N ARG A 39 1.49 -16.84 -7.56
CA ARG A 39 2.36 -18.03 -7.44
C ARG A 39 3.83 -17.66 -7.61
N LEU A 40 4.14 -16.78 -8.55
CA LEU A 40 5.51 -16.30 -8.77
C LEU A 40 6.02 -15.55 -7.53
N LEU A 41 5.26 -14.58 -7.01
CA LEU A 41 5.65 -13.84 -5.79
C LEU A 41 5.88 -14.79 -4.60
N ASP A 42 5.03 -15.79 -4.47
CA ASP A 42 5.14 -16.78 -3.40
C ASP A 42 6.42 -17.61 -3.54
N SER A 43 6.72 -18.10 -4.75
CA SER A 43 7.93 -18.87 -5.04
C SER A 43 9.22 -18.05 -4.93
N LEU A 44 9.17 -16.76 -5.26
CA LEU A 44 10.31 -15.83 -5.19
C LEU A 44 10.58 -15.29 -3.78
N GLY A 45 9.75 -15.63 -2.79
CA GLY A 45 9.95 -15.22 -1.41
C GLY A 45 9.59 -13.76 -1.12
N PHE A 46 8.68 -13.16 -1.88
CA PHE A 46 8.03 -11.91 -1.47
C PHE A 46 7.15 -12.15 -0.25
N ASP A 47 6.99 -11.13 0.60
CA ASP A 47 6.25 -11.23 1.86
C ASP A 47 4.78 -10.83 1.71
N SER A 48 4.43 -10.05 0.68
CA SER A 48 3.08 -9.50 0.52
C SER A 48 2.76 -9.09 -0.92
N ILE A 49 1.46 -9.05 -1.22
CA ILE A 49 0.91 -8.49 -2.46
C ILE A 49 -0.05 -7.34 -2.14
N TRP A 50 0.02 -6.28 -2.92
CA TRP A 50 -0.72 -5.04 -2.70
C TRP A 50 -1.50 -4.63 -3.94
N SER A 51 -2.67 -4.04 -3.75
CA SER A 51 -3.50 -3.49 -4.83
C SER A 51 -3.86 -2.03 -4.55
N GLY A 52 -3.73 -1.18 -5.56
CA GLY A 52 -4.22 0.20 -5.55
C GLY A 52 -5.72 0.26 -5.80
N ASP A 53 -6.33 1.42 -5.53
CA ASP A 53 -7.76 1.65 -5.69
C ASP A 53 -8.04 2.94 -6.45
N HIS A 54 -8.89 2.83 -7.45
CA HIS A 54 -9.59 3.92 -8.10
C HIS A 54 -10.98 3.44 -8.56
N VAL A 55 -11.97 4.32 -8.52
CA VAL A 55 -13.32 4.03 -9.05
C VAL A 55 -13.40 4.39 -10.53
N ALA A 56 -12.74 5.50 -10.92
CA ALA A 56 -12.64 5.96 -12.30
C ALA A 56 -11.25 6.53 -12.54
N PHE A 57 -10.41 5.78 -13.23
CA PHE A 57 -9.03 6.12 -13.54
C PHE A 57 -8.80 6.12 -15.04
N ALA A 58 -7.78 6.83 -15.52
CA ALA A 58 -7.46 6.90 -16.95
C ALA A 58 -6.98 5.55 -17.51
N GLY A 59 -6.35 4.72 -16.67
CA GLY A 59 -5.90 3.38 -17.03
C GLY A 59 -6.78 2.29 -16.44
N PRO A 60 -6.60 1.02 -16.87
CA PRO A 60 -7.33 -0.11 -16.33
C PRO A 60 -6.90 -0.38 -14.89
N ILE A 61 -7.86 -0.45 -13.99
CA ILE A 61 -7.64 -0.81 -12.59
C ILE A 61 -8.82 -1.66 -12.11
N LEU A 62 -8.53 -2.76 -11.43
CA LEU A 62 -9.55 -3.62 -10.86
C LEU A 62 -9.81 -3.20 -9.40
N ASP A 63 -11.02 -3.47 -8.90
CA ASP A 63 -11.33 -3.26 -7.48
C ASP A 63 -10.33 -4.04 -6.60
N PRO A 64 -9.69 -3.38 -5.63
CA PRO A 64 -8.62 -3.99 -4.85
C PRO A 64 -9.10 -5.13 -3.96
N LEU A 65 -10.30 -5.07 -3.38
CA LEU A 65 -10.78 -6.13 -2.51
C LEU A 65 -11.13 -7.40 -3.30
N VAL A 66 -11.61 -7.24 -4.55
CA VAL A 66 -11.85 -8.38 -5.46
C VAL A 66 -10.54 -9.06 -5.85
N GLN A 67 -9.51 -8.28 -6.23
CA GLN A 67 -8.19 -8.84 -6.54
C GLN A 67 -7.56 -9.54 -5.34
N LEU A 68 -7.60 -8.91 -4.17
CA LEU A 68 -6.97 -9.43 -2.96
C LEU A 68 -7.70 -10.67 -2.42
N ALA A 69 -9.02 -10.80 -2.64
CA ALA A 69 -9.73 -12.03 -2.33
C ALA A 69 -9.24 -13.21 -3.18
N GLN A 70 -9.00 -13.00 -4.47
CA GLN A 70 -8.39 -14.01 -5.33
C GLN A 70 -6.95 -14.33 -4.90
N ALA A 71 -6.13 -13.31 -4.62
CA ALA A 71 -4.75 -13.51 -4.16
C ALA A 71 -4.69 -14.29 -2.84
N ALA A 72 -5.58 -13.98 -1.90
CA ALA A 72 -5.67 -14.68 -0.61
C ALA A 72 -6.02 -16.16 -0.73
N ALA A 73 -6.81 -16.53 -1.76
CA ALA A 73 -7.17 -17.91 -2.05
C ALA A 73 -6.06 -18.70 -2.79
N LEU A 74 -5.06 -18.01 -3.35
CA LEU A 74 -3.99 -18.62 -4.16
C LEU A 74 -2.68 -18.80 -3.37
N SER A 75 -2.52 -18.15 -2.25
CA SER A 75 -1.35 -18.28 -1.36
C SER A 75 -1.80 -18.25 0.10
N ASP A 76 -1.31 -19.20 0.87
CA ASP A 76 -1.53 -19.27 2.33
C ASP A 76 -0.49 -18.45 3.12
N ARG A 77 0.52 -17.89 2.45
CA ARG A 77 1.66 -17.20 3.07
C ARG A 77 1.64 -15.69 2.87
N LEU A 78 1.34 -15.23 1.67
CA LEU A 78 1.42 -13.81 1.34
C LEU A 78 0.44 -12.98 2.18
N THR A 79 0.93 -11.91 2.80
CA THR A 79 0.08 -10.85 3.31
C THR A 79 -0.58 -10.13 2.13
N VAL A 80 -1.86 -9.84 2.24
CA VAL A 80 -2.63 -9.12 1.21
C VAL A 80 -2.98 -7.72 1.71
N GLY A 81 -2.72 -6.70 0.92
CA GLY A 81 -2.91 -5.32 1.37
C GLY A 81 -3.40 -4.35 0.31
N THR A 82 -4.06 -3.29 0.73
CA THR A 82 -4.46 -2.17 -0.14
C THR A 82 -3.45 -1.03 -0.07
N ALA A 83 -3.06 -0.47 -1.23
CA ALA A 83 -2.03 0.57 -1.33
C ALA A 83 -2.45 1.75 -2.24
N VAL A 84 -3.43 2.54 -1.85
CA VAL A 84 -4.30 2.48 -0.69
C VAL A 84 -5.76 2.50 -1.13
N TYR A 85 -6.68 1.96 -0.31
CA TYR A 85 -8.12 2.00 -0.54
C TYR A 85 -8.67 3.42 -0.31
N LEU A 86 -9.43 3.97 -1.25
CA LEU A 86 -10.00 5.30 -1.17
C LEU A 86 -11.30 5.27 -0.33
N LEU A 87 -11.15 5.06 0.97
CA LEU A 87 -12.28 4.85 1.88
C LEU A 87 -13.33 5.98 1.86
N PRO A 88 -12.98 7.29 1.66
CA PRO A 88 -13.99 8.35 1.56
C PRO A 88 -15.01 8.20 0.44
N LEU A 89 -14.69 7.45 -0.62
CA LEU A 89 -15.57 7.22 -1.76
C LEU A 89 -16.66 6.18 -1.49
N ARG A 90 -16.62 5.48 -0.34
CA ARG A 90 -17.57 4.41 0.01
C ARG A 90 -18.13 4.60 1.41
N HIS A 91 -19.30 4.04 1.65
CA HIS A 91 -19.83 3.94 3.01
C HIS A 91 -19.03 2.89 3.80
N PRO A 92 -18.50 3.21 5.01
CA PRO A 92 -17.60 2.32 5.73
C PRO A 92 -18.26 1.01 6.23
N ALA A 93 -19.58 0.94 6.40
CA ALA A 93 -20.22 -0.27 6.90
C ALA A 93 -20.15 -1.47 5.90
N PRO A 94 -20.50 -1.34 4.60
CA PRO A 94 -20.23 -2.38 3.61
C PRO A 94 -18.75 -2.73 3.51
N VAL A 95 -17.87 -1.73 3.57
CA VAL A 95 -16.41 -1.95 3.54
C VAL A 95 -15.96 -2.75 4.77
N ALA A 96 -16.48 -2.45 5.96
CA ALA A 96 -16.19 -3.24 7.16
C ALA A 96 -16.52 -4.72 6.97
N LYS A 97 -17.68 -5.02 6.35
CA LYS A 97 -18.10 -6.39 6.05
C LYS A 97 -17.19 -7.06 5.03
N GLN A 98 -16.86 -6.37 3.95
CA GLN A 98 -15.99 -6.89 2.89
C GLN A 98 -14.59 -7.20 3.43
N VAL A 99 -14.00 -6.28 4.21
CA VAL A 99 -12.67 -6.45 4.78
C VAL A 99 -12.65 -7.54 5.87
N ALA A 100 -13.71 -7.64 6.70
CA ALA A 100 -13.83 -8.74 7.66
C ALA A 100 -13.90 -10.11 6.96
N SER A 101 -14.63 -10.19 5.84
CA SER A 101 -14.71 -11.40 5.02
C SER A 101 -13.35 -11.75 4.41
N LEU A 102 -12.63 -10.77 3.88
CA LEU A 102 -11.28 -10.95 3.33
C LEU A 102 -10.29 -11.39 4.42
N ASP A 103 -10.38 -10.81 5.63
CA ASP A 103 -9.54 -11.19 6.76
C ASP A 103 -9.79 -12.64 7.19
N THR A 104 -11.06 -13.06 7.18
CA THR A 104 -11.43 -14.47 7.45
C THR A 104 -10.91 -15.41 6.36
N ILE A 105 -11.12 -15.10 5.08
CA ILE A 105 -10.66 -15.91 3.94
C ILE A 105 -9.15 -16.04 3.95
N SER A 106 -8.44 -14.97 4.27
CA SER A 106 -6.98 -14.95 4.31
C SER A 106 -6.39 -15.49 5.62
N ASN A 107 -7.22 -15.93 6.57
CA ASN A 107 -6.76 -16.35 7.91
C ASN A 107 -5.93 -15.27 8.63
N GLY A 108 -6.44 -14.03 8.64
CA GLY A 108 -5.83 -12.91 9.34
C GLY A 108 -4.60 -12.29 8.64
N ARG A 109 -4.41 -12.42 7.33
CA ARG A 109 -3.26 -11.89 6.58
C ARG A 109 -3.53 -10.53 5.90
N VAL A 110 -4.62 -9.84 6.27
CA VAL A 110 -4.94 -8.53 5.69
C VAL A 110 -4.18 -7.41 6.36
N ILE A 111 -3.71 -6.45 5.58
CA ILE A 111 -3.36 -5.09 6.01
C ILE A 111 -4.24 -4.13 5.20
N PHE A 112 -5.08 -3.36 5.90
CA PHE A 112 -6.00 -2.44 5.23
C PHE A 112 -5.40 -1.04 5.14
N GLY A 113 -4.70 -0.77 4.03
CA GLY A 113 -4.17 0.55 3.72
C GLY A 113 -5.27 1.47 3.20
N VAL A 114 -5.45 2.65 3.82
CA VAL A 114 -6.51 3.60 3.48
C VAL A 114 -5.96 4.98 3.15
N GLY A 115 -6.58 5.66 2.20
CA GLY A 115 -6.18 7.00 1.77
C GLY A 115 -7.35 7.93 1.51
N VAL A 116 -7.03 9.22 1.34
CA VAL A 116 -8.05 10.25 1.08
C VAL A 116 -8.39 10.38 -0.41
N GLY A 117 -7.53 9.96 -1.33
CA GLY A 117 -7.67 10.26 -2.76
C GLY A 117 -7.64 11.77 -3.06
N GLY A 118 -8.26 12.17 -4.15
CA GLY A 118 -8.43 13.57 -4.55
C GLY A 118 -7.48 14.02 -5.67
N GLU A 119 -6.70 13.11 -6.24
CA GLU A 119 -5.89 13.37 -7.44
C GLU A 119 -6.80 13.44 -8.69
N PHE A 120 -7.93 12.72 -8.65
CA PHE A 120 -8.95 12.70 -9.71
C PHE A 120 -10.31 13.14 -9.13
N PRO A 121 -10.66 14.44 -9.18
CA PRO A 121 -11.90 14.98 -8.60
C PRO A 121 -13.18 14.32 -9.14
N THR A 122 -13.17 13.88 -10.40
CA THR A 122 -14.31 13.22 -11.04
C THR A 122 -14.73 11.91 -10.36
N GLU A 123 -13.82 11.22 -9.67
CA GLU A 123 -14.17 10.05 -8.85
C GLU A 123 -15.07 10.43 -7.67
N PHE A 124 -14.83 11.60 -7.07
CA PHE A 124 -15.63 12.12 -5.97
C PHE A 124 -17.01 12.55 -6.45
N GLU A 125 -17.10 13.21 -7.60
CA GLU A 125 -18.37 13.57 -8.24
C GLU A 125 -19.20 12.32 -8.57
N LEU A 126 -18.57 11.30 -9.17
CA LEU A 126 -19.20 10.02 -9.49
C LEU A 126 -19.76 9.32 -8.23
N CYS A 127 -19.05 9.41 -7.12
CA CYS A 127 -19.46 8.78 -5.85
C CYS A 127 -20.36 9.69 -5.00
N GLY A 128 -20.70 10.89 -5.45
CA GLY A 128 -21.53 11.85 -4.70
C GLY A 128 -20.88 12.35 -3.41
N VAL A 129 -19.55 12.43 -3.36
CA VAL A 129 -18.79 12.83 -2.18
C VAL A 129 -18.08 14.17 -2.45
N PRO A 130 -18.35 15.23 -1.63
CA PRO A 130 -17.59 16.47 -1.72
C PRO A 130 -16.10 16.23 -1.44
N VAL A 131 -15.22 16.65 -2.36
CA VAL A 131 -13.77 16.37 -2.27
C VAL A 131 -13.12 17.02 -1.03
N GLU A 132 -13.65 18.15 -0.58
CA GLU A 132 -13.21 18.87 0.61
C GLU A 132 -13.50 18.09 1.91
N GLU A 133 -14.48 17.20 1.92
CA GLU A 133 -14.83 16.37 3.09
C GLU A 133 -13.95 15.10 3.20
N ARG A 134 -13.16 14.77 2.20
CA ARG A 134 -12.40 13.50 2.12
C ARG A 134 -11.57 13.19 3.36
N GLY A 135 -10.94 14.20 3.95
CA GLY A 135 -10.11 14.04 5.14
C GLY A 135 -10.90 13.73 6.40
N ALA A 136 -12.06 14.40 6.58
CA ALA A 136 -12.96 14.18 7.70
C ALA A 136 -13.68 12.83 7.56
N ARG A 137 -14.19 12.51 6.37
CA ARG A 137 -14.80 11.20 6.05
C ARG A 137 -13.84 10.04 6.28
N LEU A 138 -12.57 10.16 5.88
CA LEU A 138 -11.56 9.12 6.16
C LEU A 138 -11.39 8.92 7.66
N SER A 139 -11.27 10.02 8.42
CA SER A 139 -11.04 9.93 9.86
C SER A 139 -12.24 9.31 10.60
N GLU A 140 -13.46 9.65 10.21
CA GLU A 140 -14.67 9.03 10.76
C GLU A 140 -14.82 7.58 10.29
N GLY A 141 -14.57 7.31 9.01
CA GLY A 141 -14.60 5.97 8.45
C GLY A 141 -13.68 4.99 9.18
N ILE A 142 -12.45 5.40 9.51
CA ILE A 142 -11.52 4.56 10.31
C ILE A 142 -12.13 4.24 11.69
N ARG A 143 -12.76 5.20 12.37
CA ARG A 143 -13.41 4.97 13.68
C ARG A 143 -14.60 4.02 13.54
N VAL A 144 -15.38 4.17 12.47
CA VAL A 144 -16.51 3.26 12.16
C VAL A 144 -16.01 1.84 11.94
N LEU A 145 -14.97 1.65 11.13
CA LEU A 145 -14.37 0.32 10.93
C LEU A 145 -13.94 -0.32 12.24
N ARG A 146 -13.22 0.42 13.10
CA ARG A 146 -12.79 -0.06 14.41
C ARG A 146 -13.96 -0.47 15.31
N LYS A 147 -15.02 0.33 15.34
CA LYS A 147 -16.23 -0.01 16.09
C LYS A 147 -16.89 -1.28 15.58
N LEU A 148 -17.09 -1.38 14.26
CA LEU A 148 -17.74 -2.54 13.65
C LEU A 148 -16.93 -3.83 13.77
N TRP A 149 -15.60 -3.74 13.94
CA TRP A 149 -14.70 -4.88 14.12
C TRP A 149 -14.42 -5.22 15.58
N SER A 150 -14.90 -4.43 16.54
CA SER A 150 -14.63 -4.69 17.97
C SER A 150 -15.33 -5.94 18.53
N GLY A 151 -16.31 -6.46 17.79
CA GLY A 151 -17.19 -7.55 18.25
C GLY A 151 -18.36 -7.05 19.10
N GLY A 152 -19.50 -7.71 18.99
CA GLY A 152 -20.74 -7.36 19.67
C GLY A 152 -21.48 -6.15 19.08
N PRO A 153 -22.63 -5.79 19.68
CA PRO A 153 -23.45 -4.68 19.26
C PRO A 153 -22.76 -3.34 19.47
N VAL A 154 -22.76 -2.47 18.44
CA VAL A 154 -22.17 -1.12 18.46
C VAL A 154 -23.08 -0.13 17.74
N ALA A 155 -23.08 1.11 18.21
CA ALA A 155 -23.72 2.24 17.55
C ALA A 155 -22.70 3.35 17.24
N HIS A 156 -22.99 4.20 16.28
CA HIS A 156 -22.17 5.36 15.96
C HIS A 156 -23.03 6.59 15.73
N ASP A 157 -22.72 7.66 16.48
CA ASP A 157 -23.32 8.99 16.33
C ASP A 157 -22.25 9.92 15.74
N GLY A 158 -22.05 9.84 14.42
CA GLY A 158 -21.05 10.60 13.68
C GLY A 158 -21.70 11.53 12.65
N ARG A 159 -20.91 12.47 12.15
CA ARG A 159 -21.40 13.45 11.18
C ARG A 159 -21.76 12.82 9.85
N PHE A 160 -20.96 11.85 9.38
CA PHE A 160 -21.08 11.30 8.01
C PHE A 160 -21.70 9.91 7.97
N TYR A 161 -21.55 9.13 9.04
CA TYR A 161 -21.88 7.71 9.04
C TYR A 161 -22.62 7.28 10.32
N PRO A 162 -23.68 8.00 10.77
CA PRO A 162 -24.44 7.57 11.94
C PRO A 162 -25.19 6.26 11.65
N PHE A 163 -25.23 5.36 12.65
CA PHE A 163 -26.02 4.14 12.57
C PHE A 163 -26.51 3.70 13.97
N PRO A 164 -27.69 3.04 14.04
CA PRO A 164 -28.19 2.48 15.28
C PRO A 164 -27.37 1.29 15.75
N GLU A 165 -27.73 0.69 16.87
CA GLU A 165 -27.05 -0.51 17.37
C GLU A 165 -27.13 -1.66 16.36
N VAL A 166 -25.98 -2.14 15.92
CA VAL A 166 -25.82 -3.24 14.96
C VAL A 166 -24.60 -4.10 15.32
N GLU A 167 -24.59 -5.32 14.84
CA GLU A 167 -23.46 -6.23 14.93
C GLU A 167 -23.10 -6.76 13.55
N ILE A 168 -21.79 -6.84 13.22
CA ILE A 168 -21.30 -7.47 11.98
C ILE A 168 -20.86 -8.92 12.28
N ASN A 169 -21.51 -9.89 11.61
CA ASN A 169 -21.19 -11.30 11.70
C ASN A 169 -20.90 -11.90 10.31
N PRO A 170 -19.83 -12.74 10.12
CA PRO A 170 -18.79 -12.98 11.12
C PRO A 170 -17.93 -11.74 11.37
N PRO A 171 -17.32 -11.61 12.56
CA PRO A 171 -16.27 -10.61 12.81
C PRO A 171 -15.01 -10.96 12.00
N PRO A 172 -14.03 -10.04 11.91
CA PRO A 172 -12.71 -10.36 11.35
C PRO A 172 -12.02 -11.52 12.09
N ALA A 173 -11.12 -12.23 11.39
CA ALA A 173 -10.32 -13.30 12.00
C ALA A 173 -9.43 -12.77 13.14
N ARG A 174 -8.91 -11.54 12.97
CA ARG A 174 -8.15 -10.85 14.02
C ARG A 174 -9.09 -10.11 14.98
N PRO A 175 -8.98 -10.29 16.30
CA PRO A 175 -9.70 -9.45 17.26
C PRO A 175 -9.42 -7.96 17.03
N GLY A 176 -10.47 -7.14 16.90
CA GLY A 176 -10.37 -5.71 16.60
C GLY A 176 -10.10 -5.38 15.12
N GLY A 177 -10.05 -6.37 14.26
CA GLY A 177 -9.87 -6.25 12.81
C GLY A 177 -8.42 -6.19 12.33
N PRO A 178 -8.22 -6.19 11.00
CA PRO A 178 -6.91 -6.05 10.41
C PRO A 178 -6.26 -4.71 10.74
N PRO A 179 -4.91 -4.63 10.75
CA PRO A 179 -4.20 -3.36 10.91
C PRO A 179 -4.62 -2.37 9.84
N ILE A 180 -4.94 -1.14 10.25
CA ILE A 180 -5.24 -0.03 9.33
C ILE A 180 -3.98 0.81 9.16
N TRP A 181 -3.48 0.93 7.91
CA TRP A 181 -2.40 1.81 7.56
C TRP A 181 -2.90 3.04 6.81
N CYS A 182 -2.49 4.23 7.22
CA CYS A 182 -2.86 5.46 6.51
C CYS A 182 -1.85 5.79 5.43
N GLY A 183 -2.34 6.07 4.23
CA GLY A 183 -1.56 6.65 3.14
C GLY A 183 -1.47 8.17 3.20
N GLY A 184 -0.49 8.72 2.48
CA GLY A 184 -0.33 10.15 2.26
C GLY A 184 0.92 10.75 2.88
N ARG A 185 1.28 11.95 2.39
CA ARG A 185 2.55 12.65 2.72
C ARG A 185 2.37 14.10 3.16
N SER A 186 1.13 14.57 3.29
CA SER A 186 0.80 15.89 3.84
C SER A 186 0.75 15.85 5.35
N ASP A 187 0.98 17.00 6.01
CA ASP A 187 0.92 17.07 7.47
C ASP A 187 -0.40 16.57 8.07
N PRO A 188 -1.59 16.89 7.52
CA PRO A 188 -2.85 16.29 8.00
C PRO A 188 -2.91 14.77 7.85
N ALA A 189 -2.29 14.18 6.82
CA ALA A 189 -2.24 12.73 6.63
C ALA A 189 -1.31 12.07 7.66
N LEU A 190 -0.15 12.65 7.91
CA LEU A 190 0.81 12.17 8.92
C LEU A 190 0.20 12.23 10.33
N ARG A 191 -0.44 13.34 10.68
CA ARG A 191 -1.14 13.48 11.97
C ARG A 191 -2.30 12.49 12.11
N ARG A 192 -3.02 12.20 11.05
CA ARG A 192 -4.06 11.15 11.05
C ARG A 192 -3.45 9.78 11.30
N ALA A 193 -2.35 9.46 10.65
CA ALA A 193 -1.66 8.19 10.85
C ALA A 193 -1.27 8.02 12.33
N GLY A 194 -0.65 9.01 12.96
CA GLY A 194 -0.30 8.96 14.38
C GLY A 194 -1.52 8.80 15.31
N ARG A 195 -2.61 9.50 15.03
CA ARG A 195 -3.81 9.51 15.89
C ARG A 195 -4.71 8.29 15.75
N LEU A 196 -4.79 7.66 14.57
CA LEU A 196 -5.83 6.69 14.25
C LEU A 196 -5.34 5.36 13.68
N ALA A 197 -4.13 5.32 13.08
CA ALA A 197 -3.69 4.15 12.32
C ALA A 197 -2.72 3.25 13.11
N ASP A 198 -2.51 2.04 12.61
CA ASP A 198 -1.51 1.07 13.10
C ASP A 198 -0.26 1.07 12.24
N GLY A 199 -0.23 1.91 11.22
CA GLY A 199 0.92 2.08 10.32
C GLY A 199 0.71 3.23 9.34
N TRP A 200 1.75 3.47 8.58
CA TRP A 200 1.79 4.51 7.56
C TRP A 200 2.47 4.00 6.29
N MET A 201 1.89 4.34 5.15
CA MET A 201 2.43 4.07 3.83
C MET A 201 2.66 5.36 3.07
N SER A 202 3.88 5.56 2.61
CA SER A 202 4.26 6.69 1.77
C SER A 202 4.54 6.29 0.33
N TYR A 203 4.56 7.26 -0.57
CA TYR A 203 5.07 7.13 -1.92
C TYR A 203 5.61 8.49 -2.41
N VAL A 204 6.51 8.49 -3.37
CA VAL A 204 7.04 9.72 -4.01
C VAL A 204 7.57 10.71 -2.97
N ILE A 205 8.42 10.23 -2.08
CA ILE A 205 9.23 11.02 -1.14
C ILE A 205 10.64 10.43 -1.04
N ASP A 206 11.60 11.24 -0.63
CA ASP A 206 12.97 10.79 -0.38
C ASP A 206 13.16 10.26 1.07
N PRO A 207 14.26 9.52 1.35
CA PRO A 207 14.52 8.95 2.67
C PRO A 207 14.60 10.00 3.79
N LYS A 208 15.13 11.20 3.49
CA LYS A 208 15.23 12.30 4.46
C LYS A 208 13.85 12.81 4.86
N ARG A 209 12.94 12.99 3.89
CA ARG A 209 11.55 13.36 4.16
C ARG A 209 10.81 12.23 4.88
N TYR A 210 11.09 10.97 4.52
CA TYR A 210 10.50 9.81 5.19
C TYR A 210 10.76 9.85 6.70
N ARG A 211 12.01 10.01 7.11
CA ARG A 211 12.42 10.09 8.54
C ARG A 211 11.68 11.22 9.27
N ARG A 212 11.65 12.43 8.71
CA ARG A 212 10.91 13.56 9.30
C ARG A 212 9.39 13.28 9.40
N SER A 213 8.83 12.54 8.45
CA SER A 213 7.43 12.15 8.52
C SER A 213 7.15 11.21 9.68
N LEU A 214 8.05 10.27 10.00
CA LEU A 214 7.92 9.41 11.18
C LEU A 214 7.94 10.22 12.49
N GLU A 215 8.78 11.26 12.59
CA GLU A 215 8.80 12.18 13.74
C GLU A 215 7.46 12.88 13.92
N THR A 216 6.85 13.38 12.83
CA THR A 216 5.51 14.00 12.86
C THR A 216 4.43 13.03 13.30
N ILE A 217 4.49 11.77 12.83
CA ILE A 217 3.55 10.71 13.22
C ILE A 217 3.69 10.39 14.70
N ALA A 218 4.92 10.23 15.19
CA ALA A 218 5.21 9.95 16.60
C ALA A 218 4.71 11.07 17.53
N ALA A 219 4.94 12.33 17.14
CA ALA A 219 4.44 13.50 17.87
C ALA A 219 2.91 13.50 17.94
N ALA A 220 2.23 13.27 16.80
CA ALA A 220 0.77 13.24 16.75
C ALA A 220 0.15 12.07 17.54
N ALA A 221 0.83 10.93 17.62
CA ALA A 221 0.43 9.81 18.49
C ALA A 221 0.52 10.21 19.97
N ALA A 222 1.65 10.79 20.39
CA ALA A 222 1.86 11.26 21.76
C ALA A 222 0.84 12.35 22.16
N GLU A 223 0.62 13.35 21.30
CA GLU A 223 -0.38 14.42 21.52
C GLU A 223 -1.80 13.86 21.71
N SER A 224 -2.12 12.72 21.11
CA SER A 224 -3.42 12.06 21.24
C SER A 224 -3.49 11.04 22.39
N GLY A 225 -2.44 10.93 23.20
CA GLY A 225 -2.37 9.99 24.33
C GLY A 225 -2.23 8.52 23.92
N ARG A 226 -1.84 8.25 22.67
CA ARG A 226 -1.65 6.86 22.22
C ARG A 226 -0.27 6.35 22.59
N THR A 227 -0.25 5.15 23.17
CA THR A 227 0.95 4.30 23.24
C THR A 227 0.89 3.32 22.07
N LEU A 228 1.98 3.23 21.32
CA LEU A 228 2.08 2.35 20.17
C LEU A 228 3.05 1.22 20.51
N ASP A 229 2.54 0.00 20.65
CA ASP A 229 3.38 -1.20 20.86
C ASP A 229 3.94 -1.74 19.53
N ARG A 230 3.22 -1.46 18.44
CA ARG A 230 3.61 -1.79 17.06
C ARG A 230 3.13 -0.68 16.12
N PHE A 231 3.94 -0.38 15.10
CA PHE A 231 3.55 0.56 14.05
C PHE A 231 4.22 0.19 12.71
N GLY A 232 3.40 -0.13 11.71
CA GLY A 232 3.89 -0.46 10.37
C GLY A 232 4.46 0.76 9.64
N THR A 233 5.71 0.68 9.19
CA THR A 233 6.37 1.74 8.44
C THR A 233 6.64 1.29 7.02
N SER A 234 5.82 1.75 6.06
CA SER A 234 5.86 1.29 4.68
C SER A 234 6.18 2.40 3.68
N HIS A 235 6.84 2.00 2.61
CA HIS A 235 7.08 2.86 1.45
C HIS A 235 6.81 2.11 0.15
N LEU A 236 6.01 2.70 -0.74
CA LEU A 236 5.83 2.23 -2.09
C LEU A 236 6.92 2.84 -2.97
N LEU A 237 7.80 1.99 -3.49
CA LEU A 237 8.97 2.37 -4.25
C LEU A 237 8.85 1.89 -5.70
N PHE A 238 8.95 2.80 -6.64
CA PHE A 238 9.09 2.48 -8.05
C PHE A 238 10.50 1.99 -8.33
N VAL A 239 10.61 0.84 -9.00
CA VAL A 239 11.89 0.18 -9.27
C VAL A 239 12.03 -0.11 -10.76
N ARG A 240 13.17 0.23 -11.34
CA ARG A 240 13.57 -0.24 -12.67
C ARG A 240 14.98 -0.79 -12.61
N LEU A 241 15.13 -2.10 -12.88
CA LEU A 241 16.41 -2.75 -13.09
C LEU A 241 16.79 -2.64 -14.55
N ASP A 242 17.98 -2.10 -14.80
CA ASP A 242 18.56 -2.04 -16.14
C ASP A 242 20.09 -2.24 -16.06
N LYS A 243 20.81 -2.07 -17.17
CA LYS A 243 22.28 -2.19 -17.20
C LYS A 243 22.98 -1.08 -16.40
N ASP A 244 22.38 0.12 -16.39
CA ASP A 244 22.87 1.32 -15.72
C ASP A 244 21.71 2.26 -15.35
N ARG A 245 22.01 3.24 -14.50
CA ARG A 245 21.04 4.22 -13.98
C ARG A 245 20.47 5.12 -15.09
N GLU A 246 21.27 5.49 -16.10
CA GLU A 246 20.84 6.40 -17.17
C GLU A 246 19.74 5.73 -18.01
N THR A 247 19.96 4.50 -18.44
CA THR A 247 18.99 3.70 -19.18
C THR A 247 17.72 3.46 -18.36
N ALA A 248 17.85 3.13 -17.08
CA ALA A 248 16.72 2.94 -16.17
C ALA A 248 15.91 4.22 -15.98
N LEU A 249 16.57 5.39 -15.89
CA LEU A 249 15.90 6.67 -15.72
C LEU A 249 15.12 7.08 -16.97
N GLU A 250 15.70 6.93 -18.15
CA GLU A 250 15.02 7.23 -19.41
C GLU A 250 13.72 6.42 -19.54
N PHE A 251 13.80 5.12 -19.27
CA PHE A 251 12.63 4.25 -19.28
C PHE A 251 11.60 4.67 -18.23
N ALA A 252 12.01 4.85 -16.97
CA ALA A 252 11.12 5.20 -15.85
C ALA A 252 10.41 6.53 -16.07
N ALA A 253 11.12 7.56 -16.55
CA ALA A 253 10.56 8.86 -16.84
C ALA A 253 9.44 8.78 -17.89
N LYS A 254 9.70 8.08 -19.01
CA LYS A 254 8.71 7.86 -20.05
C LYS A 254 7.51 7.05 -19.55
N PHE A 255 7.76 5.93 -18.89
CA PHE A 255 6.72 5.01 -18.41
C PHE A 255 5.78 5.68 -17.40
N LEU A 256 6.33 6.40 -16.41
CA LEU A 256 5.54 7.09 -15.40
C LEU A 256 4.82 8.33 -15.97
N SER A 257 5.42 9.02 -16.95
CA SER A 257 4.76 10.15 -17.60
C SER A 257 3.51 9.70 -18.37
N VAL A 258 3.55 8.56 -19.03
CA VAL A 258 2.37 7.98 -19.68
C VAL A 258 1.32 7.55 -18.62
N ARG A 259 1.76 6.85 -17.55
CA ARG A 259 0.86 6.37 -16.49
C ARG A 259 0.07 7.48 -15.82
N TYR A 260 0.71 8.60 -15.53
CA TYR A 260 0.12 9.72 -14.78
C TYR A 260 -0.34 10.89 -15.66
N ALA A 261 -0.19 10.79 -16.99
CA ALA A 261 -0.51 11.84 -17.94
C ALA A 261 0.14 13.20 -17.60
N MET A 262 1.39 13.18 -17.09
CA MET A 262 2.15 14.37 -16.70
C MET A 262 3.65 14.11 -16.82
N ASP A 263 4.48 15.17 -16.95
CA ASP A 263 5.93 15.03 -16.93
C ASP A 263 6.42 14.52 -15.57
N PHE A 264 6.95 13.31 -15.56
CA PHE A 264 7.46 12.63 -14.36
C PHE A 264 8.98 12.56 -14.31
N SER A 265 9.70 13.17 -15.23
CA SER A 265 11.16 13.04 -15.37
C SER A 265 11.93 13.37 -14.09
N ARG A 266 11.68 14.54 -13.50
CA ARG A 266 12.32 14.94 -12.23
C ARG A 266 11.91 14.07 -11.05
N ALA A 267 10.67 13.62 -11.04
CA ALA A 267 10.17 12.75 -9.97
C ALA A 267 10.75 11.35 -10.08
N ALA A 268 10.90 10.81 -11.29
CA ALA A 268 11.55 9.53 -11.53
C ALA A 268 13.01 9.54 -11.03
N GLU A 269 13.78 10.57 -11.39
CA GLU A 269 15.16 10.72 -10.96
C GLU A 269 15.32 10.74 -9.43
N ARG A 270 14.38 11.41 -8.75
CA ARG A 270 14.47 11.69 -7.31
C ARG A 270 13.88 10.60 -6.42
N TYR A 271 12.86 9.89 -6.89
CA TYR A 271 12.02 9.06 -6.03
C TYR A 271 11.96 7.59 -6.43
N CYS A 272 12.58 7.20 -7.55
CA CYS A 272 12.64 5.81 -7.98
C CYS A 272 13.99 5.18 -7.65
N ALA A 273 14.00 3.88 -7.40
CA ALA A 273 15.22 3.08 -7.34
C ALA A 273 15.55 2.58 -8.76
N LEU A 274 16.63 3.09 -9.34
CA LEU A 274 16.96 2.94 -10.76
C LEU A 274 18.39 2.44 -10.94
N GLY A 275 18.61 1.56 -11.91
CA GLY A 275 19.93 1.12 -12.33
C GLY A 275 20.15 -0.38 -12.22
N ASN A 276 21.39 -0.79 -11.98
CA ASN A 276 21.74 -2.17 -11.73
C ASN A 276 21.32 -2.64 -10.31
N ALA A 277 21.50 -3.91 -10.02
CA ALA A 277 21.05 -4.50 -8.76
C ALA A 277 21.70 -3.83 -7.52
N ALA A 278 22.98 -3.45 -7.60
CA ALA A 278 23.69 -2.82 -6.50
C ALA A 278 23.14 -1.39 -6.22
N GLU A 279 22.88 -0.61 -7.27
CA GLU A 279 22.30 0.73 -7.17
C GLU A 279 20.88 0.69 -6.59
N VAL A 280 20.07 -0.28 -7.02
CA VAL A 280 18.71 -0.48 -6.49
C VAL A 280 18.76 -0.94 -5.02
N ALA A 281 19.65 -1.86 -4.67
CA ALA A 281 19.81 -2.32 -3.29
C ALA A 281 20.27 -1.18 -2.37
N GLU A 282 21.18 -0.31 -2.81
CA GLU A 282 21.62 0.84 -2.04
C GLU A 282 20.48 1.84 -1.79
N ALA A 283 19.69 2.15 -2.81
CA ALA A 283 18.51 3.00 -2.62
C ALA A 283 17.51 2.40 -1.60
N ILE A 284 17.32 1.08 -1.59
CA ILE A 284 16.49 0.39 -0.59
C ILE A 284 17.10 0.48 0.80
N ARG A 285 18.43 0.34 0.94
CA ARG A 285 19.15 0.50 2.21
C ARG A 285 19.00 1.91 2.79
N GLU A 286 19.03 2.95 1.96
CA GLU A 286 18.77 4.33 2.39
C GLU A 286 17.35 4.49 2.99
N PHE A 287 16.33 3.89 2.36
CA PHE A 287 14.98 3.88 2.90
C PHE A 287 14.88 3.07 4.20
N HIS A 288 15.53 1.92 4.28
CA HIS A 288 15.58 1.14 5.52
C HIS A 288 16.23 1.93 6.66
N ALA A 289 17.37 2.61 6.40
CA ALA A 289 18.03 3.48 7.35
C ALA A 289 17.17 4.69 7.76
N ALA A 290 16.24 5.12 6.91
CA ALA A 290 15.25 6.14 7.22
C ALA A 290 14.05 5.64 8.06
N GLY A 291 13.92 4.32 8.27
CA GLY A 291 12.90 3.70 9.10
C GLY A 291 11.86 2.87 8.34
N VAL A 292 12.01 2.65 7.04
CA VAL A 292 11.14 1.72 6.29
C VAL A 292 11.40 0.29 6.76
N ARG A 293 10.32 -0.43 7.09
CA ARG A 293 10.36 -1.84 7.48
C ARG A 293 9.45 -2.71 6.60
N HIS A 294 8.60 -2.08 5.82
CA HIS A 294 7.78 -2.76 4.82
C HIS A 294 7.91 -2.03 3.48
N LEU A 295 8.75 -2.57 2.60
CA LEU A 295 8.91 -2.03 1.25
C LEU A 295 7.88 -2.65 0.31
N VAL A 296 7.13 -1.82 -0.39
CA VAL A 296 6.23 -2.27 -1.46
C VAL A 296 6.85 -1.86 -2.79
N VAL A 297 7.31 -2.83 -3.55
CA VAL A 297 7.94 -2.62 -4.85
C VAL A 297 6.87 -2.51 -5.93
N ASN A 298 7.00 -1.51 -6.80
CA ASN A 298 6.28 -1.41 -8.06
C ASN A 298 7.31 -1.43 -9.19
N THR A 299 7.40 -2.54 -9.90
CA THR A 299 8.35 -2.65 -11.03
C THR A 299 7.84 -1.85 -12.22
N LEU A 300 8.70 -0.98 -12.74
CA LEU A 300 8.42 -0.23 -13.97
C LEU A 300 8.79 -1.09 -15.17
N SER A 301 7.81 -1.85 -15.66
CA SER A 301 7.98 -2.77 -16.79
C SER A 301 6.69 -2.88 -17.59
N PRO A 302 6.78 -3.15 -18.91
CA PRO A 302 5.64 -3.64 -19.68
C PRO A 302 5.08 -4.92 -19.04
N GLU A 303 3.80 -5.21 -19.30
CA GLU A 303 3.16 -6.40 -18.74
C GLU A 303 3.88 -7.70 -19.18
N SER A 304 4.33 -7.76 -20.44
CA SER A 304 5.11 -8.86 -20.99
C SER A 304 6.44 -9.12 -20.28
N GLU A 305 7.03 -8.12 -19.66
CA GLU A 305 8.31 -8.20 -18.94
C GLU A 305 8.15 -8.35 -17.41
N LYS A 306 6.93 -8.23 -16.87
CA LYS A 306 6.66 -8.21 -15.42
C LYS A 306 7.28 -9.40 -14.70
N ALA A 307 7.02 -10.61 -15.19
CA ALA A 307 7.53 -11.83 -14.56
C ALA A 307 9.08 -11.87 -14.57
N ALA A 308 9.71 -11.48 -15.67
CA ALA A 308 11.18 -11.42 -15.78
C ALA A 308 11.77 -10.36 -14.83
N HIS A 309 11.14 -9.20 -14.68
CA HIS A 309 11.58 -8.17 -13.74
C HIS A 309 11.43 -8.60 -12.27
N LEU A 310 10.36 -9.29 -11.92
CA LEU A 310 10.19 -9.86 -10.59
C LEU A 310 11.23 -10.91 -10.28
N GLN A 311 11.52 -11.81 -11.24
CA GLN A 311 12.57 -12.82 -11.12
C GLN A 311 13.95 -12.16 -10.93
N ARG A 312 14.30 -11.18 -11.77
CA ARG A 312 15.56 -10.44 -11.64
C ARG A 312 15.68 -9.73 -10.29
N PHE A 313 14.60 -9.09 -9.82
CA PHE A 313 14.61 -8.44 -8.51
C PHE A 313 14.88 -9.45 -7.38
N ALA A 314 14.27 -10.63 -7.46
CA ALA A 314 14.47 -11.68 -6.46
C ALA A 314 15.88 -12.26 -6.51
N ASP A 315 16.42 -12.50 -7.71
CA ASP A 315 17.72 -13.16 -7.90
C ASP A 315 18.90 -12.20 -7.71
N GLU A 316 18.75 -10.94 -8.12
CA GLU A 316 19.87 -9.98 -8.16
C GLU A 316 19.83 -8.98 -6.97
N VAL A 317 18.65 -8.55 -6.51
CA VAL A 317 18.53 -7.50 -5.47
C VAL A 317 18.27 -8.07 -4.07
N MET A 318 17.33 -9.03 -3.92
CA MET A 318 17.01 -9.56 -2.60
C MET A 318 18.21 -10.19 -1.86
N PRO A 319 19.14 -10.89 -2.50
CA PRO A 319 20.35 -11.39 -1.83
C PRO A 319 21.23 -10.28 -1.27
N LEU A 320 21.29 -9.12 -1.92
CA LEU A 320 22.03 -7.95 -1.45
C LEU A 320 21.41 -7.28 -0.22
N LEU A 321 20.17 -7.67 0.15
CA LEU A 321 19.42 -7.17 1.30
C LEU A 321 19.20 -8.25 2.37
N ALA A 322 19.88 -9.39 2.27
CA ALA A 322 19.64 -10.56 3.12
C ALA A 322 19.82 -10.24 4.61
N ASP A 323 20.81 -9.41 4.95
CA ASP A 323 21.07 -8.90 6.31
C ASP A 323 19.90 -8.10 6.90
N LEU A 324 19.16 -7.38 6.08
CA LEU A 324 18.01 -6.58 6.51
C LEU A 324 16.72 -7.41 6.62
N ARG A 325 16.66 -8.55 5.94
CA ARG A 325 15.48 -9.43 5.90
C ARG A 325 15.50 -10.53 6.98
N GLN A 326 16.66 -10.82 7.52
CA GLN A 326 16.80 -11.79 8.61
C GLN A 326 16.68 -11.06 9.96
N THR A 327 15.92 -11.64 10.90
CA THR A 327 16.08 -11.28 12.31
C THR A 327 17.45 -11.78 12.74
N GLU A 328 18.28 -10.93 13.37
CA GLU A 328 19.42 -11.43 14.11
C GLU A 328 18.90 -12.53 15.05
N THR A 329 19.25 -13.77 14.78
CA THR A 329 19.13 -14.82 15.78
C THR A 329 20.01 -14.37 16.93
N ALA A 330 19.40 -13.91 18.02
CA ALA A 330 20.14 -13.62 19.24
C ALA A 330 20.97 -14.86 19.60
N PRO A 331 22.25 -14.68 19.96
CA PRO A 331 23.12 -15.77 20.31
C PRO A 331 22.65 -16.55 21.53
#